data_30504a4f6dc37d9d0ae88bb8ee026d1f
#
_entry.id   30504a4f6dc37d9d0ae88bb8ee026d1f
#
_cell.length_a   1.000
_cell.length_b   1.000
_cell.length_c   1.000
_cell.angle_alpha   90.00
_cell.angle_beta   90.00
_cell.angle_gamma   90.00
#
_symmetry.space_group_name_H-M   'P 1'
#
loop_
_entity.id
_entity.type
_entity.pdbx_description
1 polymer ?
#
loop_
_entity_poly.entity_id
_entity_poly.type
_entity_poly.pdbx_seq_one_letter_code
_entity_poly.pdbx_strand_id
1 'polypeptide(L)'
;MIQQRASCVCALRSLLVLATASILVACGSTSSIFSSKGETDPAPGPSPGLVASLRGLGSAVSGKVRVIDRREGITLLVSAINLPPGEYRVAFHANGNCSSPNGFSAGPPWAPAGQSPTALIPSFMTNSRDGTAESSTFIAGVHTVGENGLAGRSVILYAGSTITAAEPGVRNNGFACGVFEPAQTLSF
;
A
#
# COMPACT_ATOMS: atom_id res chain seq x y z
N MET A 1 6.69 41.34 27.02
CA MET A 1 6.60 41.24 28.51
C MET A 1 6.46 39.77 28.81
N ILE A 2 7.38 39.35 29.33
CA ILE A 2 7.95 38.62 30.48
C ILE A 2 8.37 37.22 30.11
N GLN A 3 9.69 37.10 30.07
CA GLN A 3 10.47 35.88 30.19
C GLN A 3 10.24 35.19 31.54
N GLN A 4 10.37 33.88 31.59
CA GLN A 4 11.06 33.25 32.71
C GLN A 4 11.83 32.01 32.30
N ARG A 5 13.12 32.13 32.50
CA ARG A 5 14.13 31.08 32.53
C ARG A 5 14.07 30.35 33.88
N ALA A 6 14.31 29.06 33.89
CA ALA A 6 14.82 28.39 35.07
C ALA A 6 15.90 27.39 34.68
N SER A 7 17.11 27.82 34.93
CA SER A 7 18.30 26.99 35.03
C SER A 7 18.28 26.23 36.38
N CYS A 8 18.63 24.97 36.37
CA CYS A 8 19.03 24.29 37.59
C CYS A 8 20.36 23.59 37.37
N VAL A 9 21.37 24.19 37.97
CA VAL A 9 22.74 23.69 38.18
C VAL A 9 22.72 23.04 39.59
N CYS A 10 23.32 21.91 39.74
CA CYS A 10 23.97 21.42 40.97
C CYS A 10 24.40 19.97 40.75
N ALA A 11 25.47 19.48 41.13
CA ALA A 11 26.67 19.83 41.82
C ALA A 11 27.42 18.53 42.02
N LEU A 12 28.68 18.65 41.81
CA LEU A 12 29.75 17.68 42.05
C LEU A 12 29.76 17.19 43.53
N ARG A 13 29.91 15.88 43.76
CA ARG A 13 30.58 15.40 44.99
C ARG A 13 31.31 14.10 44.71
N SER A 14 32.63 14.27 44.72
CA SER A 14 33.62 13.22 44.85
C SER A 14 33.55 12.55 46.23
N LEU A 15 33.71 11.26 46.28
CA LEU A 15 34.30 10.59 47.45
C LEU A 15 34.99 9.29 47.01
N LEU A 16 36.26 9.31 47.16
CA LEU A 16 37.23 8.24 47.03
C LEU A 16 37.09 7.26 48.17
N VAL A 17 36.97 5.96 47.90
CA VAL A 17 37.38 4.92 48.87
C VAL A 17 38.03 3.79 48.10
N LEU A 18 39.32 3.62 48.36
CA LEU A 18 40.11 2.43 48.04
C LEU A 18 39.73 1.27 48.95
N ALA A 19 39.48 0.11 48.37
CA ALA A 19 39.69 -1.14 49.10
C ALA A 19 40.07 -2.24 48.08
N THR A 20 41.27 -2.69 48.19
CA THR A 20 41.87 -3.84 47.52
C THR A 20 41.35 -5.16 48.10
N ALA A 21 40.87 -6.06 47.27
CA ALA A 21 40.84 -7.49 47.60
C ALA A 21 40.95 -8.30 46.33
N SER A 22 42.11 -8.91 46.13
CA SER A 22 42.38 -9.95 45.16
C SER A 22 41.68 -11.24 45.55
N ILE A 23 40.85 -11.78 44.68
CA ILE A 23 40.42 -13.17 44.74
C ILE A 23 40.55 -13.77 43.36
N LEU A 24 41.49 -14.69 43.24
CA LEU A 24 41.63 -15.65 42.16
C LEU A 24 40.43 -16.62 42.21
N VAL A 25 39.66 -16.72 41.15
CA VAL A 25 38.77 -17.87 40.96
C VAL A 25 38.81 -18.32 39.53
N ALA A 26 39.32 -19.48 39.44
CA ALA A 26 39.20 -20.60 38.49
C ALA A 26 38.38 -20.39 37.22
N CYS A 27 39.02 -20.73 36.12
CA CYS A 27 38.43 -21.18 34.86
C CYS A 27 37.34 -22.25 35.09
N GLY A 28 36.12 -21.91 34.79
CA GLY A 28 35.03 -22.84 34.58
C GLY A 28 34.45 -22.57 33.21
N SER A 29 34.98 -23.27 32.21
CA SER A 29 34.39 -23.28 30.86
C SER A 29 33.09 -24.08 30.88
N THR A 30 32.00 -23.45 31.19
CA THR A 30 30.68 -23.99 30.86
C THR A 30 30.26 -23.43 29.54
N SER A 31 30.58 -24.17 28.48
CA SER A 31 29.98 -24.01 27.18
C SER A 31 28.47 -24.26 27.28
N SER A 32 27.73 -23.21 27.59
CA SER A 32 26.30 -23.21 27.35
C SER A 32 26.08 -23.20 25.86
N ILE A 33 25.87 -24.42 25.35
CA ILE A 33 25.32 -24.57 23.98
C ILE A 33 23.90 -24.05 24.07
N PHE A 34 23.74 -22.74 23.95
CA PHE A 34 22.47 -22.18 23.49
C PHE A 34 22.38 -22.57 22.03
N SER A 35 21.82 -23.74 21.81
CA SER A 35 21.21 -24.08 20.52
C SER A 35 20.01 -23.13 20.36
N SER A 36 20.27 -21.90 19.95
CA SER A 36 19.27 -21.11 19.29
C SER A 36 19.00 -21.83 17.97
N LYS A 37 18.03 -22.73 18.03
CA LYS A 37 17.35 -23.17 16.83
C LYS A 37 16.76 -21.90 16.23
N GLY A 38 17.58 -21.20 15.48
CA GLY A 38 17.14 -20.15 14.58
C GLY A 38 16.28 -20.84 13.55
N GLU A 39 15.00 -20.89 13.88
CA GLU A 39 13.95 -21.05 12.90
C GLU A 39 14.09 -19.80 12.03
N THR A 40 14.95 -19.92 11.04
CA THR A 40 14.96 -19.00 9.94
C THR A 40 13.70 -19.35 9.15
N ASP A 41 12.58 -18.78 9.55
CA ASP A 41 11.47 -18.66 8.63
C ASP A 41 12.07 -18.11 7.33
N PRO A 42 12.00 -18.84 6.22
CA PRO A 42 12.47 -18.30 4.96
C PRO A 42 11.74 -16.98 4.79
N ALA A 43 12.49 -15.89 4.67
CA ALA A 43 11.93 -14.59 4.40
C ALA A 43 10.88 -14.82 3.31
N PRO A 44 9.62 -14.42 3.54
CA PRO A 44 8.57 -14.65 2.55
C PRO A 44 9.10 -14.13 1.22
N GLY A 45 9.25 -15.04 0.27
CA GLY A 45 9.68 -14.66 -1.08
C GLY A 45 8.80 -13.52 -1.55
N PRO A 46 9.26 -12.64 -2.45
CA PRO A 46 8.46 -11.51 -2.88
C PRO A 46 7.09 -12.04 -3.29
N SER A 47 6.07 -11.69 -2.51
CA SER A 47 4.69 -12.10 -2.83
C SER A 47 4.42 -11.69 -4.26
N PRO A 48 3.96 -12.60 -5.13
CA PRO A 48 3.62 -12.22 -6.48
C PRO A 48 2.63 -11.08 -6.37
N GLY A 49 3.00 -9.89 -6.89
CA GLY A 49 2.13 -8.73 -6.88
C GLY A 49 0.83 -9.04 -7.62
N LEU A 50 -0.12 -8.15 -7.54
CA LEU A 50 -1.34 -8.24 -8.35
C LEU A 50 -1.24 -7.32 -9.56
N VAL A 51 -1.95 -7.68 -10.62
CA VAL A 51 -2.14 -6.85 -11.80
C VAL A 51 -3.62 -6.84 -12.18
N ALA A 52 -4.14 -5.65 -12.49
CA ALA A 52 -5.45 -5.48 -13.09
C ALA A 52 -5.26 -4.84 -14.46
N SER A 53 -5.67 -5.53 -15.52
CA SER A 53 -5.70 -4.98 -16.88
C SER A 53 -6.95 -4.13 -17.04
N LEU A 54 -6.76 -2.82 -17.22
CA LEU A 54 -7.84 -1.87 -17.41
C LEU A 54 -8.43 -1.99 -18.82
N ARG A 55 -9.74 -2.08 -18.89
CA ARG A 55 -10.53 -2.03 -20.13
C ARG A 55 -11.57 -0.92 -20.02
N GLY A 56 -11.74 -0.16 -21.11
CA GLY A 56 -12.65 0.96 -21.13
C GLY A 56 -14.11 0.56 -20.88
N LEU A 57 -14.79 1.34 -20.05
CA LEU A 57 -16.23 1.28 -19.82
C LEU A 57 -16.93 2.20 -20.85
N GLY A 58 -17.07 1.72 -22.10
CA GLY A 58 -17.57 2.55 -23.20
C GLY A 58 -16.59 3.64 -23.66
N SER A 59 -15.31 3.50 -23.35
CA SER A 59 -14.21 4.38 -23.75
C SER A 59 -13.07 3.59 -24.40
N ALA A 60 -12.15 4.29 -25.07
CA ALA A 60 -10.95 3.68 -25.66
C ALA A 60 -9.81 3.52 -24.63
N VAL A 61 -10.03 3.88 -23.38
CA VAL A 61 -9.04 3.83 -22.31
C VAL A 61 -8.60 2.40 -22.06
N SER A 62 -7.30 2.20 -21.96
CA SER A 62 -6.70 0.93 -21.56
C SER A 62 -5.48 1.17 -20.68
N GLY A 63 -5.01 0.13 -20.01
CA GLY A 63 -3.85 0.27 -19.13
C GLY A 63 -3.69 -0.88 -18.16
N LYS A 64 -2.90 -0.65 -17.12
CA LYS A 64 -2.64 -1.61 -16.05
C LYS A 64 -2.56 -0.91 -14.71
N VAL A 65 -3.10 -1.55 -13.70
CA VAL A 65 -2.85 -1.21 -12.29
C VAL A 65 -2.07 -2.37 -11.68
N ARG A 66 -0.88 -2.07 -11.17
CA ARG A 66 -0.03 -3.07 -10.51
C ARG A 66 0.02 -2.79 -9.02
N VAL A 67 0.04 -3.85 -8.25
CA VAL A 67 0.12 -3.80 -6.79
C VAL A 67 1.33 -4.60 -6.36
N ILE A 68 2.16 -3.99 -5.53
CA ILE A 68 3.34 -4.60 -4.94
C ILE A 68 3.17 -4.56 -3.42
N ASP A 69 3.17 -5.72 -2.78
CA ASP A 69 3.08 -5.80 -1.32
C ASP A 69 4.27 -5.11 -0.64
N ARG A 70 3.97 -4.49 0.49
CA ARG A 70 4.92 -3.90 1.42
C ARG A 70 4.55 -4.33 2.83
N ARG A 71 5.47 -4.19 3.79
CA ARG A 71 5.24 -4.60 5.18
C ARG A 71 3.95 -4.02 5.79
N GLU A 72 3.67 -2.75 5.52
CA GLU A 72 2.55 -2.02 6.14
C GLU A 72 1.44 -1.63 5.15
N GLY A 73 1.50 -2.18 3.95
CA GLY A 73 0.54 -1.84 2.91
C GLY A 73 1.02 -2.26 1.52
N ILE A 74 0.66 -1.48 0.52
CA ILE A 74 1.01 -1.73 -0.88
C ILE A 74 1.62 -0.50 -1.54
N THR A 75 2.42 -0.73 -2.59
CA THR A 75 2.68 0.28 -3.62
C THR A 75 1.74 0.03 -4.80
N LEU A 76 0.90 1.00 -5.10
CA LEU A 76 0.01 1.01 -6.26
C LEU A 76 0.67 1.76 -7.39
N LEU A 77 0.75 1.13 -8.56
CA LEU A 77 1.28 1.71 -9.79
C LEU A 77 0.15 1.72 -10.83
N VAL A 78 -0.21 2.89 -11.32
CA VAL A 78 -1.22 3.06 -12.37
C VAL A 78 -0.52 3.50 -13.64
N SER A 79 -0.81 2.83 -14.75
CA SER A 79 -0.39 3.24 -16.08
C SER A 79 -1.58 3.10 -17.02
N ALA A 80 -2.01 4.20 -17.65
CA ALA A 80 -3.17 4.22 -18.53
C ALA A 80 -2.89 5.08 -19.76
N ILE A 81 -3.53 4.74 -20.86
CA ILE A 81 -3.42 5.42 -22.16
C ILE A 81 -4.80 5.73 -22.74
N ASN A 82 -4.82 6.61 -23.75
CA ASN A 82 -6.04 7.11 -24.39
C ASN A 82 -6.97 7.88 -23.44
N LEU A 83 -6.38 8.54 -22.44
CA LEU A 83 -7.11 9.37 -21.51
C LEU A 83 -7.25 10.79 -22.06
N PRO A 84 -8.45 11.38 -22.10
CA PRO A 84 -8.62 12.81 -22.28
C PRO A 84 -7.79 13.61 -21.25
N PRO A 85 -7.33 14.82 -21.59
CA PRO A 85 -6.68 15.70 -20.62
C PRO A 85 -7.57 15.93 -19.40
N GLY A 86 -7.03 15.80 -18.18
CA GLY A 86 -7.82 16.03 -16.99
C GLY A 86 -7.26 15.34 -15.75
N GLU A 87 -8.02 15.47 -14.66
CA GLU A 87 -7.77 14.81 -13.41
C GLU A 87 -8.47 13.45 -13.38
N TYR A 88 -7.80 12.47 -12.79
CA TYR A 88 -8.32 11.11 -12.65
C TYR A 88 -8.07 10.56 -11.26
N ARG A 89 -8.89 9.58 -10.90
CA ARG A 89 -8.77 8.83 -9.65
C ARG A 89 -9.06 7.35 -9.92
N VAL A 90 -8.35 6.47 -9.21
CA VAL A 90 -8.73 5.06 -9.15
C VAL A 90 -9.36 4.76 -7.80
N ALA A 91 -10.28 3.80 -7.77
CA ALA A 91 -10.85 3.27 -6.55
C ALA A 91 -10.96 1.76 -6.64
N PHE A 92 -10.76 1.11 -5.50
CA PHE A 92 -11.02 -0.32 -5.36
C PHE A 92 -12.51 -0.58 -5.18
N HIS A 93 -12.98 -1.71 -5.69
CA HIS A 93 -14.37 -2.14 -5.63
C HIS A 93 -14.52 -3.54 -5.06
N ALA A 94 -15.65 -3.79 -4.43
CA ALA A 94 -15.88 -5.01 -3.65
C ALA A 94 -15.86 -6.29 -4.49
N ASN A 95 -16.35 -6.24 -5.74
CA ASN A 95 -16.47 -7.41 -6.60
C ASN A 95 -15.40 -7.43 -7.69
N GLY A 96 -14.85 -8.63 -7.97
CA GLY A 96 -13.96 -8.84 -9.11
C GLY A 96 -14.72 -9.03 -10.42
N ASN A 97 -15.54 -8.08 -10.78
CA ASN A 97 -16.38 -8.18 -11.97
C ASN A 97 -16.49 -6.85 -12.72
N CYS A 98 -16.02 -6.82 -13.97
CA CYS A 98 -16.06 -5.67 -14.87
C CYS A 98 -16.99 -5.90 -16.09
N SER A 99 -18.00 -6.76 -15.97
CA SER A 99 -18.86 -7.16 -17.11
C SER A 99 -19.87 -6.08 -17.52
N SER A 100 -20.30 -5.22 -16.60
CA SER A 100 -21.26 -4.16 -16.92
C SER A 100 -20.57 -2.96 -17.57
N PRO A 101 -21.20 -2.35 -18.59
CA PRO A 101 -20.58 -1.26 -19.35
C PRO A 101 -20.42 0.05 -18.56
N ASN A 102 -21.08 0.18 -17.41
CA ASN A 102 -20.98 1.32 -16.50
C ASN A 102 -20.24 1.00 -15.21
N GLY A 103 -19.61 -0.19 -15.08
CA GLY A 103 -18.89 -0.62 -13.88
C GLY A 103 -19.77 -1.07 -12.70
N PHE A 104 -21.10 -1.14 -12.88
CA PHE A 104 -22.02 -1.56 -11.80
C PHE A 104 -21.70 -2.95 -11.23
N SER A 105 -21.25 -3.88 -12.07
CA SER A 105 -20.89 -5.25 -11.65
C SER A 105 -19.70 -5.29 -10.69
N ALA A 106 -18.87 -4.26 -10.65
CA ALA A 106 -17.76 -4.14 -9.72
C ALA A 106 -18.24 -3.95 -8.25
N GLY A 107 -19.52 -3.63 -8.04
CA GLY A 107 -20.09 -3.39 -6.72
C GLY A 107 -19.69 -2.02 -6.14
N PRO A 108 -19.95 -1.81 -4.84
CA PRO A 108 -19.62 -0.54 -4.18
C PRO A 108 -18.11 -0.31 -4.08
N PRO A 109 -17.68 0.95 -3.97
CA PRO A 109 -16.30 1.27 -3.60
C PRO A 109 -15.90 0.59 -2.29
N TRP A 110 -14.66 0.09 -2.25
CA TRP A 110 -14.14 -0.67 -1.13
C TRP A 110 -12.88 -0.05 -0.52
N ALA A 111 -12.76 -0.15 0.78
CA ALA A 111 -11.55 0.13 1.56
C ALA A 111 -11.49 -0.80 2.78
N PRO A 112 -10.33 -0.99 3.41
CA PRO A 112 -10.23 -1.64 4.71
C PRO A 112 -11.11 -0.97 5.77
N ALA A 113 -11.50 -1.75 6.79
CA ALA A 113 -12.31 -1.23 7.90
C ALA A 113 -11.67 0.04 8.51
N GLY A 114 -12.49 1.06 8.74
CA GLY A 114 -12.06 2.34 9.29
C GLY A 114 -11.43 3.31 8.29
N GLN A 115 -11.29 2.93 7.02
CA GLN A 115 -10.80 3.80 5.95
C GLN A 115 -11.92 4.22 4.99
N SER A 116 -11.76 5.39 4.37
CA SER A 116 -12.71 5.88 3.37
C SER A 116 -12.27 5.47 1.96
N PRO A 117 -13.11 4.79 1.18
CA PRO A 117 -12.78 4.44 -0.20
C PRO A 117 -12.44 5.65 -1.08
N THR A 118 -13.08 6.79 -0.81
CA THR A 118 -12.87 8.02 -1.59
C THR A 118 -11.60 8.78 -1.24
N ALA A 119 -11.05 8.55 -0.04
CA ALA A 119 -9.83 9.20 0.44
C ALA A 119 -8.59 8.31 0.33
N LEU A 120 -8.78 7.02 0.05
CA LEU A 120 -7.72 6.02 0.09
C LEU A 120 -6.60 6.26 -0.94
N ILE A 121 -6.97 6.68 -2.14
CA ILE A 121 -6.04 6.87 -3.24
C ILE A 121 -6.15 8.32 -3.74
N PRO A 122 -5.04 9.08 -3.78
CA PRO A 122 -5.06 10.43 -4.32
C PRO A 122 -5.38 10.45 -5.82
N SER A 123 -5.89 11.57 -6.30
CA SER A 123 -6.06 11.81 -7.73
C SER A 123 -4.71 12.07 -8.41
N PHE A 124 -4.68 11.92 -9.73
CA PHE A 124 -3.52 12.18 -10.57
C PHE A 124 -3.95 12.85 -11.88
N MET A 125 -3.00 13.46 -12.58
CA MET A 125 -3.25 14.18 -13.83
C MET A 125 -2.76 13.36 -15.02
N THR A 126 -3.44 13.52 -16.15
CA THR A 126 -2.94 13.02 -17.43
C THR A 126 -1.82 13.89 -17.97
N ASN A 127 -0.91 13.28 -18.75
CA ASN A 127 -0.10 14.03 -19.67
C ASN A 127 -0.97 14.50 -20.84
N SER A 128 -1.17 15.80 -20.95
CA SER A 128 -2.06 16.41 -21.96
C SER A 128 -1.58 16.26 -23.41
N ARG A 129 -0.33 15.81 -23.64
CA ARG A 129 0.23 15.68 -24.98
C ARG A 129 -0.12 14.38 -25.69
N ASP A 130 -0.12 13.29 -24.93
CA ASP A 130 -0.24 11.94 -25.47
C ASP A 130 -1.38 11.11 -24.85
N GLY A 131 -2.14 11.70 -23.92
CA GLY A 131 -3.23 10.99 -23.25
C GLY A 131 -2.78 9.86 -22.36
N THR A 132 -1.53 9.91 -21.86
CA THR A 132 -1.01 8.94 -20.91
C THR A 132 -1.14 9.45 -19.48
N ALA A 133 -1.21 8.55 -18.55
CA ALA A 133 -1.11 8.84 -17.11
C ALA A 133 -0.32 7.75 -16.41
N GLU A 134 0.59 8.19 -15.55
CA GLU A 134 1.34 7.31 -14.66
C GLU A 134 1.28 7.86 -13.24
N SER A 135 1.04 6.98 -12.28
CA SER A 135 1.00 7.33 -10.87
C SER A 135 1.59 6.21 -10.03
N SER A 136 2.28 6.59 -8.98
CA SER A 136 2.82 5.66 -7.98
C SER A 136 2.47 6.20 -6.59
N THR A 137 1.79 5.37 -5.78
CA THR A 137 1.31 5.76 -4.46
C THR A 137 1.46 4.62 -3.47
N PHE A 138 1.92 4.92 -2.26
CA PHE A 138 1.86 3.99 -1.14
C PHE A 138 0.49 4.09 -0.44
N ILE A 139 -0.12 2.93 -0.15
CA ILE A 139 -1.41 2.83 0.53
C ILE A 139 -1.24 1.91 1.73
N ALA A 140 -1.39 2.49 2.93
CA ALA A 140 -1.27 1.75 4.18
C ALA A 140 -2.48 0.86 4.45
N GLY A 141 -2.26 -0.28 5.12
CA GLY A 141 -3.30 -1.18 5.61
C GLY A 141 -4.04 -1.99 4.53
N VAL A 142 -3.69 -1.83 3.26
CA VAL A 142 -4.16 -2.65 2.15
C VAL A 142 -3.09 -3.69 1.82
N HIS A 143 -3.49 -4.89 1.45
CA HIS A 143 -2.59 -5.99 1.10
C HIS A 143 -3.01 -6.68 -0.21
N THR A 144 -2.20 -7.55 -0.74
CA THR A 144 -2.58 -8.34 -1.93
C THR A 144 -3.55 -9.45 -1.58
N VAL A 145 -3.43 -10.05 -0.40
CA VAL A 145 -4.25 -11.17 0.09
C VAL A 145 -4.75 -10.93 1.52
N GLY A 146 -5.63 -11.79 2.01
CA GLY A 146 -6.20 -11.70 3.35
C GLY A 146 -7.44 -10.81 3.43
N GLU A 147 -7.87 -10.47 4.63
CA GLU A 147 -9.10 -9.70 4.90
C GLU A 147 -9.07 -8.31 4.21
N ASN A 148 -7.92 -7.65 4.27
CA ASN A 148 -7.67 -6.36 3.61
C ASN A 148 -7.02 -6.54 2.23
N GLY A 149 -7.25 -7.69 1.58
CA GLY A 149 -6.64 -8.07 0.33
C GLY A 149 -7.39 -7.58 -0.90
N LEU A 150 -6.63 -7.33 -1.97
CA LEU A 150 -7.15 -6.90 -3.28
C LEU A 150 -7.38 -8.05 -4.26
N ALA A 151 -6.82 -9.25 -4.01
CA ALA A 151 -7.00 -10.39 -4.91
C ALA A 151 -8.48 -10.70 -5.12
N GLY A 152 -8.90 -10.80 -6.39
CA GLY A 152 -10.29 -11.05 -6.74
C GLY A 152 -11.23 -9.86 -6.58
N ARG A 153 -10.72 -8.66 -6.25
CA ARG A 153 -11.47 -7.39 -6.30
C ARG A 153 -11.24 -6.70 -7.64
N SER A 154 -11.95 -5.61 -7.88
CA SER A 154 -11.72 -4.80 -9.07
C SER A 154 -11.24 -3.39 -8.72
N VAL A 155 -10.72 -2.73 -9.73
CA VAL A 155 -10.36 -1.32 -9.71
C VAL A 155 -11.06 -0.60 -10.85
N ILE A 156 -11.61 0.58 -10.58
CA ILE A 156 -12.19 1.46 -11.60
C ILE A 156 -11.40 2.77 -11.65
N LEU A 157 -11.11 3.21 -12.85
CA LEU A 157 -10.55 4.52 -13.16
C LEU A 157 -11.70 5.49 -13.43
N TYR A 158 -11.75 6.58 -12.67
CA TYR A 158 -12.77 7.63 -12.74
C TYR A 158 -12.20 8.92 -13.29
N ALA A 159 -13.00 9.66 -14.06
CA ALA A 159 -12.69 11.04 -14.41
C ALA A 159 -13.02 11.98 -13.24
N GLY A 160 -12.13 12.95 -13.00
CA GLY A 160 -12.24 13.92 -11.91
C GLY A 160 -11.76 13.37 -10.57
N SER A 161 -11.86 14.21 -9.54
CA SER A 161 -11.43 13.91 -8.17
C SER A 161 -12.46 13.16 -7.34
N THR A 162 -13.66 12.94 -7.86
CA THR A 162 -14.77 12.27 -7.18
C THR A 162 -15.02 10.87 -7.74
N ILE A 163 -15.55 10.00 -6.88
CA ILE A 163 -16.01 8.66 -7.26
C ILE A 163 -17.53 8.69 -7.21
N THR A 164 -18.17 8.48 -8.36
CA THR A 164 -19.63 8.32 -8.42
C THR A 164 -19.95 6.84 -8.44
N ALA A 165 -20.67 6.36 -7.44
CA ALA A 165 -21.10 4.98 -7.39
C ALA A 165 -21.96 4.65 -8.62
N ALA A 166 -21.73 3.47 -9.20
CA ALA A 166 -22.53 3.01 -10.31
C ALA A 166 -23.92 2.54 -9.81
N GLU A 167 -24.95 2.94 -10.53
CA GLU A 167 -26.32 2.46 -10.33
C GLU A 167 -26.78 1.69 -11.59
N PRO A 168 -27.76 0.79 -11.47
CA PRO A 168 -28.28 0.06 -12.62
C PRO A 168 -28.80 1.01 -13.69
N GLY A 169 -28.22 0.92 -14.92
CA GLY A 169 -28.65 1.72 -16.05
C GLY A 169 -28.24 3.20 -16.05
N VAL A 170 -27.57 3.68 -14.98
CA VAL A 170 -27.10 5.06 -14.88
C VAL A 170 -25.63 5.15 -15.28
N ARG A 171 -25.30 6.14 -16.13
CA ARG A 171 -23.91 6.46 -16.45
C ARG A 171 -23.26 7.14 -15.24
N ASN A 172 -22.06 6.68 -14.90
CA ASN A 172 -21.20 7.33 -13.92
C ASN A 172 -19.95 7.92 -14.59
N ASN A 173 -19.02 8.44 -13.82
CA ASN A 173 -17.75 8.97 -14.31
C ASN A 173 -16.63 7.91 -14.40
N GLY A 174 -16.96 6.61 -14.35
CA GLY A 174 -16.02 5.51 -14.55
C GLY A 174 -15.60 5.38 -16.02
N PHE A 175 -14.32 5.35 -16.28
CA PHE A 175 -13.71 5.29 -17.60
C PHE A 175 -13.20 3.90 -17.99
N ALA A 176 -12.64 3.17 -17.02
CA ALA A 176 -12.11 1.83 -17.24
C ALA A 176 -12.18 0.99 -15.99
N CYS A 177 -12.28 -0.32 -16.14
CA CYS A 177 -12.35 -1.31 -15.08
C CYS A 177 -11.34 -2.43 -15.32
N GLY A 178 -10.78 -2.99 -14.23
CA GLY A 178 -9.92 -4.16 -14.26
C GLY A 178 -10.07 -4.99 -13.00
N VAL A 179 -9.88 -6.30 -13.10
CA VAL A 179 -9.90 -7.23 -11.96
C VAL A 179 -8.47 -7.54 -11.55
N PHE A 180 -8.20 -7.57 -10.24
CA PHE A 180 -6.91 -7.92 -9.70
C PHE A 180 -6.68 -9.44 -9.73
N GLU A 181 -5.69 -9.83 -10.48
CA GLU A 181 -5.22 -11.20 -10.62
C GLU A 181 -3.74 -11.30 -10.17
N PRO A 182 -3.26 -12.47 -9.75
CA PRO A 182 -1.83 -12.65 -9.47
C PRO A 182 -0.99 -12.27 -10.68
N ALA A 183 0.03 -11.46 -10.44
CA ALA A 183 1.01 -11.15 -11.49
C ALA A 183 1.73 -12.45 -11.86
N GLN A 184 1.70 -12.81 -13.14
CA GLN A 184 2.42 -13.99 -13.61
C GLN A 184 3.92 -13.76 -13.44
N THR A 185 4.59 -14.62 -12.67
CA THR A 185 6.04 -14.71 -12.69
C THR A 185 6.42 -15.35 -14.02
N LEU A 186 7.10 -14.59 -14.88
CA LEU A 186 7.74 -15.19 -16.04
C LEU A 186 8.81 -16.16 -15.52
N SER A 187 8.56 -17.45 -15.62
CA SER A 187 9.59 -18.48 -15.48
C SER A 187 10.47 -18.38 -16.72
N PHE A 188 11.74 -18.03 -16.53
CA PHE A 188 12.79 -18.10 -17.54
C PHE A 188 13.46 -19.45 -17.47
#